data_3596a5401be0ef2d974c5a2cab3e491d
#
_entry.id   3596a5401be0ef2d974c5a2cab3e491d
#
_cell.length_a   1.000
_cell.length_b   1.000
_cell.length_c   1.000
_cell.angle_alpha   90.00
_cell.angle_beta   90.00
_cell.angle_gamma   90.00
#
_symmetry.space_group_name_H-M   'P 1'
#
loop_
_entity.id
_entity.type
_entity.pdbx_description
1 polymer ?
#
loop_
_entity_poly.entity_id
_entity_poly.type
_entity_poly.pdbx_seq_one_letter_code
_entity_poly.pdbx_strand_id
1 'polypeptide(L)'
;MKLVNKSLLVGILSVVSVSIHAQEKPLPPNQNSVRPIDESSIHYKARLWRRMDLNEKINQPFFSKNNEITKFILDWVKAGVLTPYKNDSLTTKLTYAQFEENLKMEEQSNQSALSDAEKAAGFGAEGSAAPKAGTDDGWGGSGSKPAGAPAKDDFEQKAAPVEDAFYFAKDLSILEIREDAVIDRRRSRLYFDIQSIKIVIPASKTKAGFDKEVATFRFKDLYKLFRSNPNCIWYNSENEMQHKNMADAFDLRLFQARIIKKGNVEDKLLTDLYGGEKEGLMMSQLLEYKLLEMEHDLWEN
;
A
#
# COMPACT_ATOMS: atom_id res chain seq x y z
N MET A 1 -64.44 -47.66 12.61
CA MET A 1 -63.83 -46.57 11.80
C MET A 1 -63.30 -45.40 12.63
N LYS A 2 -63.02 -45.50 13.93
CA LYS A 2 -62.50 -44.43 14.79
C LYS A 2 -61.07 -44.63 15.32
N LEU A 3 -60.49 -45.80 15.07
CA LEU A 3 -59.12 -46.12 15.58
C LEU A 3 -58.00 -45.79 14.57
N VAL A 4 -58.31 -45.74 13.29
CA VAL A 4 -57.27 -45.40 12.24
C VAL A 4 -56.85 -43.94 12.24
N ASN A 5 -57.75 -43.03 12.67
CA ASN A 5 -57.46 -41.61 12.67
C ASN A 5 -56.53 -41.17 13.84
N LYS A 6 -56.47 -41.93 14.95
CA LYS A 6 -55.61 -41.61 16.08
C LYS A 6 -54.12 -41.97 15.82
N SER A 7 -53.93 -43.12 15.15
CA SER A 7 -52.55 -43.53 14.78
C SER A 7 -51.94 -42.67 13.68
N LEU A 8 -52.77 -42.16 12.75
CA LEU A 8 -52.31 -41.23 11.72
C LEU A 8 -51.91 -39.86 12.31
N LEU A 9 -52.66 -39.37 13.32
CA LEU A 9 -52.38 -38.09 13.99
C LEU A 9 -51.13 -38.14 14.85
N VAL A 10 -50.84 -39.26 15.51
CA VAL A 10 -49.60 -39.50 16.26
C VAL A 10 -48.38 -39.60 15.33
N GLY A 11 -48.56 -40.24 14.13
CA GLY A 11 -47.52 -40.32 13.12
C GLY A 11 -47.15 -38.94 12.53
N ILE A 12 -48.11 -38.06 12.32
CA ILE A 12 -47.88 -36.71 11.81
C ILE A 12 -47.23 -35.84 12.90
N LEU A 13 -47.56 -35.99 14.19
CA LEU A 13 -46.96 -35.26 15.27
C LEU A 13 -45.51 -35.67 15.51
N SER A 14 -45.10 -36.92 15.27
CA SER A 14 -43.74 -37.40 15.43
C SER A 14 -42.82 -36.96 14.28
N VAL A 15 -43.33 -36.68 13.08
CA VAL A 15 -42.55 -36.16 11.95
C VAL A 15 -42.27 -34.66 12.09
N VAL A 16 -43.15 -33.92 12.75
CA VAL A 16 -42.96 -32.47 12.96
C VAL A 16 -41.94 -32.18 14.08
N SER A 17 -41.68 -33.09 15.00
CA SER A 17 -40.75 -32.88 16.11
C SER A 17 -39.25 -33.06 15.75
N VAL A 18 -38.92 -33.50 14.51
CA VAL A 18 -37.54 -33.73 14.08
C VAL A 18 -36.87 -32.47 13.45
N SER A 19 -37.63 -31.38 13.26
CA SER A 19 -37.16 -30.25 12.44
C SER A 19 -36.68 -29.02 13.25
N ILE A 20 -36.56 -29.11 14.57
CA ILE A 20 -36.06 -27.98 15.36
C ILE A 20 -34.68 -28.30 15.96
N HIS A 21 -33.74 -28.57 15.08
CA HIS A 21 -32.36 -28.23 15.38
C HIS A 21 -32.07 -26.89 14.73
N ALA A 22 -32.36 -25.80 15.43
CA ALA A 22 -31.72 -24.51 15.20
C ALA A 22 -30.24 -24.66 15.61
N GLN A 23 -29.49 -25.40 14.82
CA GLN A 23 -28.04 -25.30 14.87
C GLN A 23 -27.72 -23.89 14.31
N GLU A 24 -27.37 -22.95 15.19
CA GLU A 24 -26.67 -21.77 14.76
C GLU A 24 -25.53 -22.23 13.85
N LYS A 25 -25.66 -21.96 12.55
CA LYS A 25 -24.56 -22.25 11.62
C LYS A 25 -23.38 -21.44 12.13
N PRO A 26 -22.24 -22.07 12.43
CA PRO A 26 -21.07 -21.32 12.80
C PRO A 26 -20.81 -20.29 11.70
N LEU A 27 -20.60 -19.06 12.10
CA LEU A 27 -20.27 -17.98 11.18
C LEU A 27 -19.09 -18.41 10.31
N PRO A 28 -19.15 -18.18 8.99
CA PRO A 28 -18.09 -18.64 8.11
C PRO A 28 -16.76 -18.00 8.53
N PRO A 29 -15.67 -18.77 8.63
CA PRO A 29 -14.39 -18.25 9.01
C PRO A 29 -13.97 -17.13 8.03
N ASN A 30 -13.21 -16.14 8.53
CA ASN A 30 -12.74 -15.02 7.71
C ASN A 30 -12.01 -15.52 6.45
N GLN A 31 -12.60 -15.31 5.28
CA GLN A 31 -12.08 -15.80 4.00
C GLN A 31 -10.75 -15.16 3.59
N ASN A 32 -10.45 -13.97 4.12
CA ASN A 32 -9.22 -13.24 3.83
C ASN A 32 -8.04 -13.69 4.69
N SER A 33 -8.31 -14.43 5.77
CA SER A 33 -7.28 -14.94 6.67
C SER A 33 -6.50 -16.10 6.02
N VAL A 34 -5.19 -16.15 6.29
CA VAL A 34 -4.33 -17.30 5.96
C VAL A 34 -4.62 -18.45 6.90
N ARG A 35 -4.85 -18.15 8.18
CA ARG A 35 -5.14 -19.11 9.26
C ARG A 35 -6.38 -18.68 10.01
N PRO A 36 -7.57 -18.96 9.47
CA PRO A 36 -8.83 -18.52 10.06
C PRO A 36 -9.00 -19.13 11.46
N ILE A 37 -9.34 -18.28 12.43
CA ILE A 37 -9.71 -18.66 13.79
C ILE A 37 -11.22 -18.70 13.87
N ASP A 38 -11.78 -19.72 14.52
CA ASP A 38 -13.23 -19.83 14.72
C ASP A 38 -13.73 -18.67 15.57
N GLU A 39 -14.80 -18.02 15.15
CA GLU A 39 -15.34 -16.87 15.87
C GLU A 39 -15.75 -17.19 17.31
N SER A 40 -16.19 -18.44 17.55
CA SER A 40 -16.51 -18.92 18.91
C SER A 40 -15.30 -18.96 19.86
N SER A 41 -14.09 -18.96 19.31
CA SER A 41 -12.82 -18.95 20.07
C SER A 41 -12.28 -17.56 20.33
N ILE A 42 -12.82 -16.55 19.65
CA ILE A 42 -12.34 -15.18 19.74
C ILE A 42 -12.89 -14.53 21.02
N HIS A 43 -11.97 -14.17 21.92
CA HIS A 43 -12.30 -13.39 23.11
C HIS A 43 -12.26 -11.88 22.84
N TYR A 44 -11.28 -11.44 22.08
CA TYR A 44 -11.09 -10.04 21.73
C TYR A 44 -10.64 -9.94 20.27
N LYS A 45 -11.13 -8.93 19.57
CA LYS A 45 -10.75 -8.63 18.20
C LYS A 45 -10.68 -7.12 18.01
N ALA A 46 -9.55 -6.64 17.54
CA ALA A 46 -9.36 -5.24 17.15
C ALA A 46 -8.75 -5.16 15.76
N ARG A 47 -9.26 -4.28 14.92
CA ARG A 47 -8.70 -4.01 13.62
C ARG A 47 -7.66 -2.89 13.72
N LEU A 48 -6.50 -3.13 13.15
CA LEU A 48 -5.34 -2.25 13.17
C LEU A 48 -4.84 -2.02 11.75
N TRP A 49 -4.34 -0.82 11.51
CA TRP A 49 -3.57 -0.49 10.33
C TRP A 49 -2.17 -0.11 10.78
N ARG A 50 -1.18 -0.75 10.21
CA ARG A 50 0.22 -0.52 10.51
C ARG A 50 0.92 0.00 9.27
N ARG A 51 1.80 0.99 9.47
CA ARG A 51 2.67 1.52 8.43
C ARG A 51 4.07 0.97 8.63
N MET A 52 4.56 0.30 7.61
CA MET A 52 5.90 -0.29 7.51
C MET A 52 6.69 0.50 6.47
N ASP A 53 7.77 1.15 6.88
CA ASP A 53 8.72 1.76 5.96
C ASP A 53 9.84 0.77 5.65
N LEU A 54 10.00 0.42 4.38
CA LEU A 54 10.99 -0.53 3.90
C LEU A 54 12.43 0.03 3.94
N ASN A 55 12.59 1.36 4.07
CA ASN A 55 13.90 2.00 4.23
C ASN A 55 14.43 1.87 5.67
N GLU A 56 13.60 1.58 6.65
CA GLU A 56 14.05 1.34 8.02
C GLU A 56 14.98 0.12 8.07
N LYS A 57 16.06 0.22 8.85
CA LYS A 57 17.10 -0.80 8.95
C LYS A 57 16.55 -2.21 9.24
N ILE A 58 15.53 -2.32 10.09
CA ILE A 58 14.89 -3.60 10.46
C ILE A 58 14.12 -4.19 9.26
N ASN A 59 13.58 -3.35 8.40
CA ASN A 59 12.75 -3.75 7.26
C ASN A 59 13.55 -3.96 5.97
N GLN A 60 14.79 -3.48 5.90
CA GLN A 60 15.67 -3.65 4.74
C GLN A 60 15.80 -5.09 4.21
N PRO A 61 15.72 -6.14 5.04
CA PRO A 61 15.70 -7.52 4.55
C PRO A 61 14.58 -7.85 3.55
N PHE A 62 13.46 -7.11 3.58
CA PHE A 62 12.39 -7.22 2.59
C PHE A 62 12.65 -6.39 1.32
N PHE A 63 13.64 -5.51 1.37
CA PHE A 63 13.91 -4.51 0.35
C PHE A 63 15.36 -4.54 -0.14
N SER A 64 15.95 -5.71 -0.16
CA SER A 64 17.30 -5.92 -0.66
C SER A 64 17.35 -5.72 -2.17
N LYS A 65 18.49 -5.24 -2.68
CA LYS A 65 18.69 -4.90 -4.09
C LYS A 65 18.37 -6.10 -5.00
N ASN A 66 17.53 -5.88 -6.00
CA ASN A 66 16.98 -6.87 -6.94
C ASN A 66 16.02 -7.90 -6.32
N ASN A 67 15.77 -7.85 -5.03
CA ASN A 67 14.88 -8.75 -4.29
C ASN A 67 13.88 -7.93 -3.45
N GLU A 68 13.47 -6.79 -3.97
CA GLU A 68 12.48 -5.92 -3.35
C GLU A 68 11.11 -6.60 -3.37
N ILE A 69 10.42 -6.63 -2.22
CA ILE A 69 9.07 -7.19 -2.12
C ILE A 69 8.10 -6.53 -3.11
N THR A 70 8.23 -5.23 -3.31
CA THR A 70 7.42 -4.44 -4.23
C THR A 70 7.66 -4.84 -5.68
N LYS A 71 8.87 -5.23 -6.07
CA LYS A 71 9.19 -5.74 -7.40
C LYS A 71 8.41 -7.03 -7.70
N PHE A 72 8.42 -8.00 -6.78
CA PHE A 72 7.66 -9.23 -6.95
C PHE A 72 6.16 -8.96 -7.11
N ILE A 73 5.62 -8.06 -6.29
CA ILE A 73 4.20 -7.68 -6.36
C ILE A 73 3.88 -7.07 -7.73
N LEU A 74 4.69 -6.12 -8.21
CA LEU A 74 4.51 -5.51 -9.53
C LEU A 74 4.58 -6.54 -10.66
N ASP A 75 5.55 -7.45 -10.61
CA ASP A 75 5.74 -8.48 -11.63
C ASP A 75 4.53 -9.45 -11.67
N TRP A 76 3.98 -9.84 -10.51
CA TRP A 76 2.79 -10.69 -10.44
C TRP A 76 1.51 -9.98 -10.90
N VAL A 77 1.39 -8.67 -10.68
CA VAL A 77 0.27 -7.89 -11.22
C VAL A 77 0.39 -7.79 -12.74
N LYS A 78 1.58 -7.52 -13.27
CA LYS A 78 1.85 -7.51 -14.72
C LYS A 78 1.56 -8.85 -15.38
N ALA A 79 1.91 -9.94 -14.70
CA ALA A 79 1.61 -11.30 -15.15
C ALA A 79 0.13 -11.69 -15.01
N GLY A 80 -0.71 -10.83 -14.42
CA GLY A 80 -2.14 -11.11 -14.21
C GLY A 80 -2.44 -12.18 -13.14
N VAL A 81 -1.43 -12.61 -12.36
CA VAL A 81 -1.56 -13.63 -11.32
C VAL A 81 -2.13 -13.05 -10.03
N LEU A 82 -1.75 -11.81 -9.71
CA LEU A 82 -2.19 -11.11 -8.52
C LEU A 82 -3.20 -10.01 -8.87
N THR A 83 -4.36 -10.04 -8.21
CA THR A 83 -5.42 -9.04 -8.44
C THR A 83 -5.22 -7.84 -7.52
N PRO A 84 -5.06 -6.63 -8.06
CA PRO A 84 -5.05 -5.40 -7.28
C PRO A 84 -6.47 -4.97 -6.91
N TYR A 85 -6.63 -4.37 -5.73
CA TYR A 85 -7.88 -3.80 -5.23
C TYR A 85 -7.69 -2.30 -4.93
N LYS A 86 -8.78 -1.54 -5.05
CA LYS A 86 -8.78 -0.11 -4.76
C LYS A 86 -8.76 0.19 -3.25
N ASN A 87 -9.53 -0.60 -2.48
CA ASN A 87 -9.78 -0.34 -1.06
C ASN A 87 -9.31 -1.50 -0.18
N ASP A 88 -9.04 -1.21 1.07
CA ASP A 88 -8.68 -2.18 2.12
C ASP A 88 -9.76 -3.21 2.38
N SER A 89 -11.03 -2.91 2.07
CA SER A 89 -12.14 -3.85 2.18
C SER A 89 -12.11 -4.98 1.15
N LEU A 90 -11.20 -4.90 0.15
CA LEU A 90 -11.01 -5.90 -0.91
C LEU A 90 -12.28 -6.18 -1.74
N THR A 91 -13.14 -5.17 -1.87
CA THR A 91 -14.42 -5.29 -2.61
C THR A 91 -14.26 -4.89 -4.07
N THR A 92 -13.59 -3.76 -4.32
CA THR A 92 -13.45 -3.20 -5.66
C THR A 92 -12.11 -3.60 -6.28
N LYS A 93 -12.15 -4.40 -7.34
CA LYS A 93 -10.95 -4.78 -8.09
C LYS A 93 -10.53 -3.63 -9.00
N LEU A 94 -9.23 -3.39 -9.10
CA LEU A 94 -8.64 -2.50 -10.10
C LEU A 94 -8.37 -3.29 -11.38
N THR A 95 -8.55 -2.62 -12.52
CA THR A 95 -8.03 -3.14 -13.80
C THR A 95 -6.53 -2.86 -13.89
N TYR A 96 -5.83 -3.61 -14.75
CA TYR A 96 -4.39 -3.38 -14.96
C TYR A 96 -4.09 -1.94 -15.41
N ALA A 97 -4.91 -1.38 -16.31
CA ALA A 97 -4.77 0.00 -16.77
C ALA A 97 -4.89 1.03 -15.64
N GLN A 98 -5.84 0.86 -14.71
CA GLN A 98 -6.00 1.74 -13.55
C GLN A 98 -4.83 1.60 -12.57
N PHE A 99 -4.32 0.37 -12.39
CA PHE A 99 -3.14 0.13 -11.58
C PHE A 99 -1.91 0.83 -12.16
N GLU A 100 -1.72 0.73 -13.48
CA GLU A 100 -0.63 1.39 -14.20
C GLU A 100 -0.75 2.92 -14.12
N GLU A 101 -1.96 3.47 -14.24
CA GLU A 101 -2.22 4.89 -14.04
C GLU A 101 -1.82 5.38 -12.65
N ASN A 102 -2.08 4.59 -11.60
CA ASN A 102 -1.65 4.92 -10.24
C ASN A 102 -0.12 4.91 -10.08
N LEU A 103 0.60 4.17 -10.93
CA LEU A 103 2.06 4.12 -10.96
C LEU A 103 2.69 5.22 -11.82
N LYS A 104 1.91 5.96 -12.61
CA LYS A 104 2.44 7.08 -13.40
C LYS A 104 2.87 8.22 -12.47
N MET A 105 4.04 8.77 -12.78
CA MET A 105 4.48 10.03 -12.18
C MET A 105 3.58 11.13 -12.71
N GLU A 106 3.04 11.93 -11.82
CA GLU A 106 2.30 13.13 -12.23
C GLU A 106 3.27 14.06 -12.96
N GLU A 107 3.01 14.28 -14.25
CA GLU A 107 3.67 15.34 -14.97
C GLU A 107 3.31 16.66 -14.28
N GLN A 108 4.31 17.48 -13.99
CA GLN A 108 4.01 18.89 -13.83
C GLN A 108 3.45 19.31 -15.18
N SER A 109 2.14 19.50 -15.27
CA SER A 109 1.65 20.47 -16.23
C SER A 109 2.44 21.73 -15.90
N ASN A 110 3.41 22.05 -16.74
CA ASN A 110 4.00 23.37 -16.79
C ASN A 110 2.86 24.32 -17.17
N GLN A 111 1.94 24.56 -16.25
CA GLN A 111 1.05 25.70 -16.22
C GLN A 111 1.86 26.93 -15.73
N SER A 112 3.07 27.05 -16.22
CA SER A 112 3.64 28.34 -16.59
C SER A 112 3.34 28.60 -18.09
N ALA A 113 2.20 28.15 -18.58
CA ALA A 113 1.56 28.84 -19.68
C ALA A 113 1.14 30.18 -19.09
N LEU A 114 2.03 31.17 -19.25
CA LEU A 114 1.75 32.57 -19.00
C LEU A 114 0.30 32.84 -19.35
N SER A 115 -0.47 33.39 -18.44
CA SER A 115 -1.86 33.74 -18.70
C SER A 115 -1.87 34.66 -19.93
N ASP A 116 -2.94 34.68 -20.71
CA ASP A 116 -3.03 35.54 -21.88
C ASP A 116 -2.77 37.02 -21.51
N ALA A 117 -3.00 37.40 -20.26
CA ALA A 117 -2.67 38.70 -19.72
C ALA A 117 -1.16 38.90 -19.54
N GLU A 118 -0.41 37.89 -19.12
CA GLU A 118 1.05 37.91 -18.95
C GLU A 118 1.77 37.84 -20.30
N LYS A 119 1.22 37.12 -21.30
CA LYS A 119 1.68 37.15 -22.70
C LYS A 119 1.48 38.52 -23.33
N ALA A 120 0.35 39.16 -23.04
CA ALA A 120 0.06 40.51 -23.49
C ALA A 120 0.93 41.58 -22.80
N ALA A 121 1.42 41.30 -21.58
CA ALA A 121 2.35 42.15 -20.84
C ALA A 121 3.83 41.95 -21.23
N GLY A 122 4.14 41.07 -22.19
CA GLY A 122 5.49 40.87 -22.72
C GLY A 122 6.39 39.98 -21.88
N PHE A 123 5.86 39.26 -20.88
CA PHE A 123 6.58 38.27 -20.11
C PHE A 123 6.61 36.95 -20.84
N GLY A 124 7.61 36.73 -21.66
CA GLY A 124 7.75 35.45 -22.42
C GLY A 124 8.46 35.57 -23.74
N ALA A 125 8.90 36.77 -24.11
CA ALA A 125 9.82 36.91 -25.22
C ALA A 125 11.24 36.67 -24.69
N GLU A 126 11.78 35.49 -24.88
CA GLU A 126 13.23 35.30 -24.91
C GLU A 126 13.79 36.15 -26.07
N GLY A 127 14.13 37.37 -25.72
CA GLY A 127 14.80 38.32 -26.60
C GLY A 127 15.85 38.99 -25.76
N SER A 128 17.05 38.50 -25.82
CA SER A 128 18.23 39.14 -25.36
C SER A 128 18.29 40.61 -25.80
N ALA A 129 18.00 41.52 -24.90
CA ALA A 129 18.41 42.88 -25.01
C ALA A 129 19.25 43.21 -23.78
N ALA A 130 20.55 43.04 -23.90
CA ALA A 130 21.51 43.59 -22.96
C ALA A 130 21.37 45.12 -22.95
N PRO A 131 21.40 45.79 -21.78
CA PRO A 131 21.47 47.23 -21.71
C PRO A 131 22.82 47.68 -22.21
N LYS A 132 22.83 48.57 -23.23
CA LYS A 132 23.99 49.36 -23.62
C LYS A 132 24.33 50.31 -22.49
N ALA A 133 25.37 50.03 -21.74
CA ALA A 133 26.14 51.04 -21.05
C ALA A 133 27.43 51.21 -21.86
N GLY A 134 27.57 52.36 -22.45
CA GLY A 134 28.81 52.76 -23.08
C GLY A 134 29.87 53.10 -22.05
N THR A 135 31.06 52.62 -22.30
CA THR A 135 32.31 53.37 -22.09
C THR A 135 33.37 52.71 -22.96
N ASP A 136 33.90 53.55 -23.76
CA ASP A 136 35.06 53.50 -24.62
C ASP A 136 36.31 53.02 -23.82
N ASP A 137 37.03 52.04 -24.39
CA ASP A 137 38.49 52.03 -24.34
C ASP A 137 39.02 50.99 -25.34
N GLY A 138 39.76 51.52 -26.30
CA GLY A 138 40.29 50.83 -27.47
C GLY A 138 41.42 49.87 -27.18
N TRP A 139 41.50 48.85 -27.98
CA TRP A 139 42.73 48.31 -28.55
C TRP A 139 42.38 47.49 -29.84
N GLY A 140 43.01 47.89 -30.89
CA GLY A 140 42.79 47.40 -32.24
C GLY A 140 43.23 45.98 -32.51
N GLY A 141 42.70 45.45 -33.63
CA GLY A 141 43.05 44.18 -34.22
C GLY A 141 42.24 43.88 -35.49
N SER A 142 42.79 44.28 -36.60
CA SER A 142 42.43 43.99 -37.99
C SER A 142 42.11 42.54 -38.32
N GLY A 143 41.11 42.29 -39.17
CA GLY A 143 40.99 40.98 -39.84
C GLY A 143 39.65 40.69 -40.50
N SER A 144 39.46 41.18 -41.71
CA SER A 144 38.74 40.60 -42.90
C SER A 144 37.48 39.76 -42.72
N LYS A 145 36.39 40.23 -43.32
CA LYS A 145 35.26 39.47 -43.85
C LYS A 145 35.67 38.42 -44.92
N PRO A 146 34.95 37.32 -45.00
CA PRO A 146 34.13 37.20 -46.22
C PRO A 146 32.69 36.72 -45.99
N ALA A 147 31.89 37.06 -46.96
CA ALA A 147 30.48 36.77 -47.10
C ALA A 147 30.22 35.29 -47.36
N GLY A 148 29.06 34.83 -46.87
CA GLY A 148 28.55 33.52 -47.16
C GLY A 148 27.38 33.20 -46.25
N ALA A 149 26.16 33.54 -46.70
CA ALA A 149 24.99 32.98 -46.04
C ALA A 149 24.86 31.47 -46.40
N PRO A 150 24.49 30.64 -45.49
CA PRO A 150 23.61 29.54 -45.82
C PRO A 150 22.36 29.49 -44.94
N ALA A 151 21.27 29.23 -45.64
CA ALA A 151 20.09 28.48 -45.30
C ALA A 151 19.67 28.41 -43.83
N LYS A 152 18.49 28.90 -43.57
CA LYS A 152 17.62 28.57 -42.47
C LYS A 152 17.35 27.06 -42.52
N ASP A 153 18.00 26.30 -41.69
CA ASP A 153 17.53 24.98 -41.31
C ASP A 153 16.46 25.20 -40.23
N ASP A 154 15.21 25.11 -40.63
CA ASP A 154 14.09 24.90 -39.76
C ASP A 154 14.23 23.52 -39.10
N PHE A 155 15.06 23.43 -38.06
CA PHE A 155 14.92 22.34 -37.12
C PHE A 155 13.68 22.61 -36.28
N GLU A 156 12.50 22.21 -36.81
CA GLU A 156 11.38 21.85 -35.97
C GLU A 156 11.91 20.79 -35.02
N GLN A 157 12.30 21.17 -33.81
CA GLN A 157 12.40 20.27 -32.71
C GLN A 157 11.00 19.72 -32.46
N LYS A 158 10.70 18.65 -33.21
CA LYS A 158 9.58 17.77 -32.90
C LYS A 158 9.84 17.31 -31.47
N ALA A 159 9.10 17.86 -30.50
CA ALA A 159 9.16 17.44 -29.11
C ALA A 159 9.08 15.92 -29.11
N ALA A 160 10.12 15.27 -28.60
CA ALA A 160 10.13 13.82 -28.44
C ALA A 160 8.87 13.46 -27.64
N PRO A 161 8.18 12.38 -28.00
CA PRO A 161 7.03 11.93 -27.20
C PRO A 161 7.51 11.81 -25.76
N VAL A 162 6.87 12.52 -24.87
CA VAL A 162 7.13 12.44 -23.44
C VAL A 162 6.78 11.01 -23.05
N GLU A 163 7.78 10.16 -22.85
CA GLU A 163 7.56 8.82 -22.34
C GLU A 163 6.99 8.95 -20.93
N ASP A 164 5.80 8.38 -20.71
CA ASP A 164 5.17 8.32 -19.40
C ASP A 164 6.18 7.80 -18.38
N ALA A 165 6.59 8.63 -17.44
CA ALA A 165 7.51 8.23 -16.40
C ALA A 165 6.73 7.45 -15.32
N PHE A 166 7.19 6.24 -15.00
CA PHE A 166 6.60 5.39 -13.97
C PHE A 166 7.48 5.32 -12.73
N TYR A 167 6.87 5.16 -11.57
CA TYR A 167 7.58 4.84 -10.35
C TYR A 167 8.16 3.43 -10.42
N PHE A 168 9.43 3.29 -10.04
CA PHE A 168 10.09 2.00 -9.96
C PHE A 168 9.77 1.30 -8.64
N ALA A 169 9.99 -0.02 -8.59
CA ALA A 169 9.80 -0.82 -7.37
C ALA A 169 10.54 -0.24 -6.15
N LYS A 170 11.74 0.29 -6.34
CA LYS A 170 12.55 0.96 -5.30
C LYS A 170 11.97 2.28 -4.78
N ASP A 171 11.00 2.86 -5.48
CA ASP A 171 10.34 4.10 -5.05
C ASP A 171 9.12 3.83 -4.17
N LEU A 172 8.63 2.60 -4.22
CA LEU A 172 7.49 2.10 -3.44
C LEU A 172 7.96 1.60 -2.07
N SER A 173 8.36 2.52 -1.19
CA SER A 173 9.02 2.16 0.06
C SER A 173 8.09 2.00 1.26
N ILE A 174 6.80 2.27 1.11
CA ILE A 174 5.84 2.19 2.21
C ILE A 174 4.82 1.10 1.96
N LEU A 175 4.65 0.23 2.96
CA LEU A 175 3.58 -0.76 3.00
C LEU A 175 2.65 -0.45 4.17
N GLU A 176 1.34 -0.35 3.90
CA GLU A 176 0.33 -0.30 4.94
C GLU A 176 -0.30 -1.68 5.10
N ILE A 177 -0.18 -2.23 6.29
CA ILE A 177 -0.66 -3.56 6.65
C ILE A 177 -1.94 -3.40 7.45
N ARG A 178 -3.04 -3.95 6.94
CA ARG A 178 -4.28 -4.09 7.69
C ARG A 178 -4.32 -5.47 8.31
N GLU A 179 -4.41 -5.51 9.63
CA GLU A 179 -4.44 -6.74 10.41
C GLU A 179 -5.55 -6.72 11.46
N ASP A 180 -6.02 -7.87 11.83
CA ASP A 180 -6.90 -8.07 12.97
C ASP A 180 -6.06 -8.66 14.14
N ALA A 181 -5.97 -7.93 15.25
CA ALA A 181 -5.42 -8.44 16.50
C ALA A 181 -6.50 -9.27 17.20
N VAL A 182 -6.26 -10.56 17.36
CA VAL A 182 -7.25 -11.52 17.86
C VAL A 182 -6.68 -12.26 19.06
N ILE A 183 -7.40 -12.25 20.18
CA ILE A 183 -7.11 -13.10 21.34
C ILE A 183 -7.94 -14.38 21.23
N ASP A 184 -7.25 -15.50 21.07
CA ASP A 184 -7.86 -16.83 21.04
C ASP A 184 -8.02 -17.35 22.48
N ARG A 185 -9.27 -17.53 22.90
CA ARG A 185 -9.64 -18.04 24.22
C ARG A 185 -9.15 -19.48 24.48
N ARG A 186 -9.09 -20.31 23.43
CA ARG A 186 -8.69 -21.71 23.57
C ARG A 186 -7.20 -21.89 23.74
N ARG A 187 -6.41 -20.97 23.17
CA ARG A 187 -4.95 -21.03 23.19
C ARG A 187 -4.32 -20.01 24.14
N SER A 188 -5.15 -19.11 24.71
CA SER A 188 -4.70 -17.99 25.58
C SER A 188 -3.53 -17.24 24.94
N ARG A 189 -3.68 -16.85 23.69
CA ARG A 189 -2.61 -16.21 22.92
C ARG A 189 -3.15 -15.11 22.01
N LEU A 190 -2.36 -14.06 21.86
CA LEU A 190 -2.60 -12.98 20.90
C LEU A 190 -2.06 -13.38 19.52
N TYR A 191 -2.90 -13.29 18.52
CA TYR A 191 -2.57 -13.49 17.11
C TYR A 191 -2.83 -12.22 16.32
N PHE A 192 -1.96 -11.94 15.37
CA PHE A 192 -2.16 -10.89 14.38
C PHE A 192 -2.44 -11.53 13.03
N ASP A 193 -3.64 -11.38 12.55
CA ASP A 193 -4.10 -11.94 11.28
C ASP A 193 -4.08 -10.86 10.19
N ILE A 194 -3.07 -10.91 9.34
CA ILE A 194 -2.91 -9.93 8.25
C ILE A 194 -3.96 -10.22 7.18
N GLN A 195 -4.76 -9.20 6.86
CA GLN A 195 -5.84 -9.27 5.87
C GLN A 195 -5.42 -8.73 4.52
N SER A 196 -4.77 -7.59 4.51
CA SER A 196 -4.33 -6.92 3.28
C SER A 196 -3.05 -6.13 3.47
N ILE A 197 -2.32 -5.96 2.38
CA ILE A 197 -1.16 -5.09 2.27
C ILE A 197 -1.44 -4.09 1.16
N LYS A 198 -1.31 -2.80 1.46
CA LYS A 198 -1.43 -1.68 0.52
C LYS A 198 -0.03 -1.13 0.24
N ILE A 199 0.24 -0.83 -1.01
CA ILE A 199 1.46 -0.14 -1.43
C ILE A 199 1.19 1.35 -1.51
N VAL A 200 2.07 2.15 -0.91
CA VAL A 200 1.97 3.60 -0.87
C VAL A 200 3.30 4.20 -1.31
N ILE A 201 3.22 5.23 -2.14
CA ILE A 201 4.37 6.05 -2.54
C ILE A 201 4.51 7.15 -1.49
N PRO A 202 5.70 7.31 -0.86
CA PRO A 202 5.91 8.32 0.15
C PRO A 202 5.81 9.74 -0.41
N ALA A 203 5.31 10.66 0.39
CA ALA A 203 5.19 12.08 0.06
C ALA A 203 6.50 12.72 -0.44
N SER A 204 7.65 12.22 0.05
CA SER A 204 8.98 12.68 -0.37
C SER A 204 9.31 12.42 -1.85
N LYS A 205 8.66 11.44 -2.46
CA LYS A 205 8.84 11.06 -3.87
C LYS A 205 7.70 11.54 -4.76
N THR A 206 6.57 11.91 -4.19
CA THR A 206 5.41 12.43 -4.90
C THR A 206 5.56 13.94 -5.08
N LYS A 207 5.36 14.43 -6.29
CA LYS A 207 5.42 15.89 -6.58
C LYS A 207 4.34 16.69 -5.83
N ALA A 208 3.23 16.04 -5.54
CA ALA A 208 2.11 16.61 -4.80
C ALA A 208 2.39 16.80 -3.30
N GLY A 209 3.48 16.20 -2.75
CA GLY A 209 3.88 16.35 -1.36
C GLY A 209 3.04 15.58 -0.34
N PHE A 210 2.19 14.65 -0.79
CA PHE A 210 1.43 13.74 0.06
C PHE A 210 1.55 12.29 -0.42
N ASP A 211 1.25 11.37 0.47
CA ASP A 211 1.33 9.95 0.20
C ASP A 211 0.32 9.55 -0.88
N LYS A 212 0.77 8.82 -1.91
CA LYS A 212 -0.08 8.33 -2.99
C LYS A 212 -0.31 6.82 -2.84
N GLU A 213 -1.57 6.44 -2.73
CA GLU A 213 -1.96 5.04 -2.70
C GLU A 213 -1.89 4.42 -4.10
N VAL A 214 -1.24 3.27 -4.25
CA VAL A 214 -1.12 2.57 -5.52
C VAL A 214 -2.20 1.51 -5.67
N ALA A 215 -2.18 0.51 -4.81
CA ALA A 215 -3.16 -0.58 -4.77
C ALA A 215 -3.08 -1.34 -3.45
N THR A 216 -4.16 -2.04 -3.14
CA THR A 216 -4.26 -2.96 -2.00
C THR A 216 -4.30 -4.40 -2.52
N PHE A 217 -3.64 -5.30 -1.81
CA PHE A 217 -3.57 -6.71 -2.16
C PHE A 217 -4.06 -7.56 -1.01
N ARG A 218 -4.78 -8.64 -1.33
CA ARG A 218 -5.18 -9.63 -0.34
C ARG A 218 -3.94 -10.40 0.13
N PHE A 219 -3.66 -10.39 1.44
CA PHE A 219 -2.48 -11.04 1.99
C PHE A 219 -2.46 -12.55 1.74
N LYS A 220 -3.59 -13.21 1.80
CA LYS A 220 -3.71 -14.65 1.52
C LYS A 220 -3.20 -15.06 0.14
N ASP A 221 -3.44 -14.23 -0.88
CA ASP A 221 -2.97 -14.48 -2.24
C ASP A 221 -1.47 -14.18 -2.36
N LEU A 222 -0.99 -13.06 -1.75
CA LEU A 222 0.43 -12.76 -1.63
C LEU A 222 1.20 -13.87 -0.91
N TYR A 223 0.66 -14.37 0.21
CA TYR A 223 1.26 -15.43 0.99
C TYR A 223 1.52 -16.70 0.16
N LYS A 224 0.54 -17.10 -0.65
CA LYS A 224 0.68 -18.25 -1.57
C LYS A 224 1.76 -18.00 -2.61
N LEU A 225 1.80 -16.80 -3.18
CA LEU A 225 2.79 -16.43 -4.19
C LEU A 225 4.21 -16.37 -3.61
N PHE A 226 4.39 -15.80 -2.42
CA PHE A 226 5.68 -15.83 -1.72
C PHE A 226 6.15 -17.25 -1.46
N ARG A 227 5.26 -18.14 -1.03
CA ARG A 227 5.56 -19.55 -0.80
C ARG A 227 5.89 -20.33 -2.07
N SER A 228 5.26 -20.01 -3.19
CA SER A 228 5.49 -20.71 -4.47
C SER A 228 6.77 -20.27 -5.17
N ASN A 229 7.29 -19.08 -4.86
CA ASN A 229 8.48 -18.53 -5.51
C ASN A 229 9.71 -18.63 -4.61
N PRO A 230 10.71 -19.47 -4.95
CA PRO A 230 11.92 -19.62 -4.14
C PRO A 230 12.78 -18.35 -4.09
N ASN A 231 12.61 -17.44 -5.06
CA ASN A 231 13.38 -16.19 -5.11
C ASN A 231 12.85 -15.12 -4.12
N CYS A 232 11.68 -15.32 -3.51
CA CYS A 232 11.14 -14.41 -2.50
C CYS A 232 11.84 -14.61 -1.14
N ILE A 233 13.07 -14.13 -1.03
CA ILE A 233 13.95 -14.34 0.11
C ILE A 233 13.93 -13.10 1.01
N TRP A 234 13.65 -13.29 2.28
CA TRP A 234 13.97 -12.35 3.34
C TRP A 234 15.45 -12.49 3.67
N TYR A 235 16.23 -11.45 3.39
CA TYR A 235 17.69 -11.51 3.50
C TYR A 235 18.13 -11.34 4.95
N ASN A 236 18.75 -12.36 5.54
CA ASN A 236 19.34 -12.28 6.87
C ASN A 236 20.80 -11.83 6.76
N SER A 237 21.09 -10.59 7.16
CA SER A 237 22.44 -10.03 7.15
C SER A 237 23.37 -10.64 8.18
N GLU A 238 22.82 -11.18 9.27
CA GLU A 238 23.60 -11.73 10.38
C GLU A 238 24.00 -13.19 10.13
N ASN A 239 23.21 -13.92 9.33
CA ASN A 239 23.46 -15.32 9.04
C ASN A 239 22.92 -15.71 7.67
N GLU A 240 23.83 -15.77 6.69
CA GLU A 240 23.49 -16.11 5.30
C GLU A 240 22.92 -17.53 5.13
N MET A 241 23.25 -18.44 6.05
CA MET A 241 22.69 -19.81 6.00
C MET A 241 21.24 -19.89 6.46
N GLN A 242 20.70 -18.83 7.05
CA GLN A 242 19.34 -18.78 7.58
C GLN A 242 18.47 -17.72 6.91
N HIS A 243 18.59 -17.61 5.60
CA HIS A 243 17.59 -16.85 4.84
C HIS A 243 16.22 -17.50 4.98
N LYS A 244 15.18 -16.69 5.03
CA LYS A 244 13.80 -17.17 5.14
C LYS A 244 13.00 -16.77 3.91
N ASN A 245 11.91 -17.49 3.65
CA ASN A 245 10.94 -17.02 2.69
C ASN A 245 10.21 -15.78 3.25
N MET A 246 9.84 -14.82 2.39
CA MET A 246 9.11 -13.62 2.82
C MET A 246 7.79 -13.96 3.53
N ALA A 247 7.10 -15.04 3.15
CA ALA A 247 5.91 -15.51 3.85
C ALA A 247 6.20 -15.89 5.31
N ASP A 248 7.31 -16.60 5.55
CA ASP A 248 7.74 -16.98 6.91
C ASP A 248 8.17 -15.76 7.72
N ALA A 249 8.77 -14.76 7.06
CA ALA A 249 9.16 -13.52 7.71
C ALA A 249 7.92 -12.73 8.20
N PHE A 250 6.83 -12.72 7.44
CA PHE A 250 5.55 -12.16 7.92
C PHE A 250 4.93 -12.97 9.04
N ASP A 251 4.93 -14.30 8.95
CA ASP A 251 4.41 -15.19 9.99
C ASP A 251 5.17 -15.02 11.34
N LEU A 252 6.49 -14.87 11.26
CA LEU A 252 7.36 -14.63 12.41
C LEU A 252 7.42 -13.18 12.85
N ARG A 253 6.73 -12.29 12.14
CA ARG A 253 6.74 -10.82 12.36
C ARG A 253 8.14 -10.22 12.41
N LEU A 254 9.01 -10.61 11.47
CA LEU A 254 10.38 -10.09 11.36
C LEU A 254 10.40 -8.70 10.69
N PHE A 255 9.45 -7.85 11.04
CA PHE A 255 9.33 -6.49 10.52
C PHE A 255 8.91 -5.54 11.64
N GLN A 256 9.26 -4.27 11.48
CA GLN A 256 8.80 -3.18 12.33
C GLN A 256 7.73 -2.38 11.57
N ALA A 257 6.58 -2.21 12.19
CA ALA A 257 5.51 -1.40 11.65
C ALA A 257 4.70 -0.75 12.77
N ARG A 258 4.55 0.57 12.73
CA ARG A 258 3.82 1.34 13.74
C ARG A 258 2.32 1.34 13.44
N ILE A 259 1.50 1.33 14.48
CA ILE A 259 0.04 1.47 14.35
C ILE A 259 -0.26 2.92 13.95
N ILE A 260 -0.89 3.12 12.80
CA ILE A 260 -1.33 4.44 12.32
C ILE A 260 -2.82 4.66 12.56
N LYS A 261 -3.60 3.58 12.69
CA LYS A 261 -5.04 3.63 12.85
C LYS A 261 -5.53 2.39 13.58
N LYS A 262 -6.48 2.58 14.48
CA LYS A 262 -7.30 1.52 15.08
C LYS A 262 -8.73 1.70 14.58
N GLY A 263 -9.47 0.62 14.40
CA GLY A 263 -10.88 0.69 14.03
C GLY A 263 -11.65 1.62 14.95
N ASN A 264 -12.13 2.72 14.41
CA ASN A 264 -12.94 3.73 15.11
C ASN A 264 -14.15 4.12 14.26
N VAL A 265 -15.13 4.75 14.86
CA VAL A 265 -16.40 5.13 14.22
C VAL A 265 -16.20 6.19 13.13
N GLU A 266 -15.24 7.09 13.32
CA GLU A 266 -14.97 8.20 12.41
C GLU A 266 -13.98 7.82 11.29
N ASP A 267 -13.43 6.62 11.32
CA ASP A 267 -12.43 6.09 10.36
C ASP A 267 -11.16 6.95 10.20
N LYS A 268 -10.83 7.74 11.26
CA LYS A 268 -9.69 8.67 11.29
C LYS A 268 -8.39 7.99 11.70
N LEU A 269 -7.27 8.56 11.26
CA LEU A 269 -5.93 8.20 11.72
C LEU A 269 -5.73 8.62 13.19
N LEU A 270 -4.76 8.02 13.86
CA LEU A 270 -4.41 8.40 15.25
C LEU A 270 -3.91 9.83 15.33
N THR A 271 -3.18 10.32 14.33
CA THR A 271 -2.74 11.71 14.21
C THR A 271 -3.90 12.70 14.22
N ASP A 272 -4.94 12.39 13.46
CA ASP A 272 -6.13 13.26 13.32
C ASP A 272 -7.04 13.18 14.54
N LEU A 273 -7.10 12.00 15.17
CA LEU A 273 -7.94 11.77 16.35
C LEU A 273 -7.37 12.45 17.60
N TYR A 274 -6.04 12.50 17.72
CA TYR A 274 -5.35 13.05 18.91
C TYR A 274 -4.68 14.40 18.67
N GLY A 275 -4.92 15.02 17.51
CA GLY A 275 -4.56 16.40 17.24
C GLY A 275 -3.10 16.68 16.93
N GLY A 276 -2.34 15.68 16.47
CA GLY A 276 -0.98 15.90 16.02
C GLY A 276 -0.15 14.63 15.82
N GLU A 277 0.97 14.77 15.15
CA GLU A 277 1.88 13.64 14.86
C GLU A 277 2.51 13.05 16.13
N LYS A 278 2.89 13.92 17.07
CA LYS A 278 3.52 13.52 18.33
C LYS A 278 2.54 12.74 19.21
N GLU A 279 1.34 13.27 19.39
CA GLU A 279 0.28 12.66 20.16
C GLU A 279 -0.18 11.36 19.51
N GLY A 280 -0.30 11.33 18.19
CA GLY A 280 -0.60 10.12 17.42
C GLY A 280 0.46 9.03 17.60
N LEU A 281 1.75 9.40 17.62
CA LEU A 281 2.85 8.47 17.88
C LEU A 281 2.81 7.92 19.32
N MET A 282 2.57 8.76 20.31
CA MET A 282 2.42 8.34 21.72
C MET A 282 1.24 7.37 21.87
N MET A 283 0.13 7.65 21.21
CA MET A 283 -1.03 6.75 21.23
C MET A 283 -0.79 5.44 20.49
N SER A 284 0.00 5.44 19.41
CA SER A 284 0.44 4.22 18.75
C SER A 284 1.21 3.32 19.71
N GLN A 285 2.18 3.86 20.44
CA GLN A 285 2.94 3.13 21.46
C GLN A 285 2.05 2.64 22.60
N LEU A 286 1.16 3.49 23.09
CA LEU A 286 0.22 3.10 24.16
C LEU A 286 -0.69 1.94 23.73
N LEU A 287 -1.14 1.94 22.47
CA LEU A 287 -1.93 0.82 21.94
C LEU A 287 -1.13 -0.47 21.88
N GLU A 288 0.16 -0.41 21.53
CA GLU A 288 1.03 -1.59 21.56
C GLU A 288 1.23 -2.12 22.98
N TYR A 289 1.48 -1.24 23.94
CA TYR A 289 1.55 -1.62 25.36
C TYR A 289 0.26 -2.26 25.85
N LYS A 290 -0.90 -1.72 25.50
CA LYS A 290 -2.20 -2.30 25.85
C LYS A 290 -2.41 -3.69 25.27
N LEU A 291 -1.96 -3.94 24.05
CA LEU A 291 -2.03 -5.28 23.46
C LEU A 291 -1.12 -6.28 24.18
N LEU A 292 0.08 -5.85 24.57
CA LEU A 292 0.99 -6.66 25.38
C LEU A 292 0.43 -6.92 26.79
N GLU A 293 -0.15 -5.91 27.43
CA GLU A 293 -0.80 -6.05 28.74
C GLU A 293 -1.95 -7.05 28.66
N MET A 294 -2.81 -6.96 27.68
CA MET A 294 -3.90 -7.93 27.47
C MET A 294 -3.37 -9.35 27.20
N GLU A 295 -2.23 -9.52 26.55
CA GLU A 295 -1.61 -10.83 26.37
C GLU A 295 -1.04 -11.34 27.69
N HIS A 296 -0.41 -10.47 28.48
CA HIS A 296 0.14 -10.83 29.80
C HIS A 296 -0.96 -11.26 30.78
N ASP A 297 -2.08 -10.51 30.82
CA ASP A 297 -3.23 -10.82 31.67
C ASP A 297 -3.83 -12.22 31.41
N LEU A 298 -3.66 -12.76 30.18
CA LEU A 298 -4.09 -14.11 29.86
C LEU A 298 -3.28 -15.20 30.56
N TRP A 299 -2.12 -14.88 31.07
CA TRP A 299 -1.21 -15.83 31.73
C TRP A 299 -1.31 -15.77 33.26
N GLU A 300 -1.93 -14.73 33.81
CA GLU A 300 -2.08 -14.56 35.25
C GLU A 300 -3.35 -15.22 35.81
N ASN A 301 -4.27 -15.72 34.95
CA ASN A 301 -5.52 -16.37 35.38
C ASN A 301 -5.50 -17.89 35.13
#